data_bbbcc8e101062bd38e9ece43a04e890e
#
_entry.id   bbbcc8e101062bd38e9ece43a04e890e
#
_cell.length_a   1.000
_cell.length_b   1.000
_cell.length_c   1.000
_cell.angle_alpha   90.00
_cell.angle_beta   90.00
_cell.angle_gamma   90.00
#
_symmetry.space_group_name_H-M   'P 1'
#
loop_
_entity.id
_entity.type
_entity.pdbx_description
1 polymer ?
#
loop_
_entity_poly.entity_id
_entity_poly.type
_entity_poly.pdbx_seq_one_letter_code
_entity_poly.pdbx_strand_id
1 'polypeptide(L)'
;EMCIRDRKNIVMKISHIEHLGIAVKSIEEALPYYENVLGLKCYNIETVEDQKVRTAFLKVGETKIELLEPTCPESTIAKFIENKGAGVHHVAFAVEDGVANALAEAESKEIRLIDKAPRKGAEGLNIAFLHPKSTLGVLTELCEH
;
A
#
# COMPACT_ATOMS: atom_id res chain seq x y z
N GLU A 1 17.98 23.08 17.01
CA GLU A 1 16.82 22.34 17.49
C GLU A 1 15.52 23.00 17.06
N MET A 2 14.57 22.17 16.63
CA MET A 2 13.32 22.65 16.06
C MET A 2 12.22 22.71 17.13
N CYS A 3 11.50 23.82 17.20
CA CYS A 3 10.38 23.92 18.16
C CYS A 3 9.14 23.21 17.63
N ILE A 4 8.14 23.01 18.51
CA ILE A 4 6.91 22.29 18.18
C ILE A 4 6.18 22.94 17.01
N ARG A 5 6.14 24.27 16.98
CA ARG A 5 5.45 24.99 15.91
C ARG A 5 6.13 24.74 14.56
N ASP A 6 7.47 24.70 14.56
CA ASP A 6 8.22 24.44 13.33
C ASP A 6 8.02 23.02 12.86
N ARG A 7 7.86 22.05 13.80
CA ARG A 7 7.59 20.65 13.43
C ARG A 7 6.33 20.49 12.63
N LYS A 8 5.30 21.31 12.91
CA LYS A 8 4.05 21.22 12.17
C LYS A 8 4.18 21.67 10.72
N ASN A 9 5.26 22.40 10.42
CA ASN A 9 5.54 22.83 9.06
C ASN A 9 6.40 21.85 8.27
N ILE A 10 6.94 20.84 8.95
CA ILE A 10 7.71 19.79 8.27
C ILE A 10 6.75 18.88 7.54
N VAL A 11 7.06 18.58 6.29
CA VAL A 11 6.28 17.63 5.49
C VAL A 11 7.17 16.45 5.12
N MET A 12 6.55 15.27 5.07
CA MET A 12 7.28 14.10 4.61
C MET A 12 7.61 14.25 3.15
N LYS A 13 8.73 13.64 2.73
CA LYS A 13 9.16 13.70 1.34
C LYS A 13 8.72 12.43 0.63
N ILE A 14 7.79 12.58 -0.28
CA ILE A 14 7.32 11.48 -1.11
C ILE A 14 8.14 11.48 -2.39
N SER A 15 8.77 10.35 -2.68
CA SER A 15 9.57 10.19 -3.88
C SER A 15 8.70 9.90 -5.09
N HIS A 16 7.79 8.95 -4.95
CA HIS A 16 6.91 8.52 -6.06
C HIS A 16 5.82 7.63 -5.47
N ILE A 17 4.86 7.26 -6.31
CA ILE A 17 3.90 6.23 -5.93
C ILE A 17 4.62 4.89 -6.02
N GLU A 18 4.79 4.22 -4.89
CA GLU A 18 5.52 2.96 -4.83
C GLU A 18 4.69 1.85 -5.49
N HIS A 19 3.40 1.77 -5.13
CA HIS A 19 2.51 0.84 -5.80
C HIS A 19 1.04 1.22 -5.62
N LEU A 20 0.22 0.62 -6.48
CA LEU A 20 -1.22 0.62 -6.35
C LEU A 20 -1.63 -0.81 -5.99
N GLY A 21 -2.34 -0.97 -4.89
CA GLY A 21 -2.88 -2.26 -4.49
C GLY A 21 -4.27 -2.44 -5.07
N ILE A 22 -4.44 -3.46 -5.90
CA ILE A 22 -5.70 -3.71 -6.59
C ILE A 22 -6.24 -5.07 -6.16
N ALA A 23 -7.41 -5.06 -5.53
CA ALA A 23 -8.06 -6.29 -5.09
C ALA A 23 -8.68 -7.01 -6.29
N VAL A 24 -8.35 -8.28 -6.44
CA VAL A 24 -8.88 -9.13 -7.51
C VAL A 24 -9.40 -10.44 -6.92
N LYS A 25 -10.41 -11.01 -7.55
CA LYS A 25 -10.92 -12.30 -7.10
C LYS A 25 -9.94 -13.41 -7.42
N SER A 26 -9.23 -13.30 -8.54
CA SER A 26 -8.30 -14.32 -9.00
C SER A 26 -7.16 -13.66 -9.79
N ILE A 27 -5.92 -13.95 -9.42
CA ILE A 27 -4.75 -13.46 -10.15
C ILE A 27 -4.76 -14.05 -11.56
N GLU A 28 -5.11 -15.35 -11.69
CA GLU A 28 -5.13 -16.02 -12.99
C GLU A 28 -6.16 -15.40 -13.93
N GLU A 29 -7.26 -14.88 -13.42
CA GLU A 29 -8.25 -14.20 -14.24
C GLU A 29 -7.85 -12.77 -14.58
N ALA A 30 -7.09 -12.11 -13.69
CA ALA A 30 -6.71 -10.72 -13.88
C ALA A 30 -5.50 -10.55 -14.80
N LEU A 31 -4.53 -11.46 -14.71
CA LEU A 31 -3.29 -11.33 -15.47
C LEU A 31 -3.45 -11.19 -16.98
N PRO A 32 -4.39 -11.90 -17.64
CA PRO A 32 -4.54 -11.73 -19.10
C PRO A 32 -4.81 -10.28 -19.51
N TYR A 33 -5.58 -9.54 -18.71
CA TYR A 33 -5.82 -8.13 -19.01
C TYR A 33 -4.51 -7.33 -18.91
N TYR A 34 -3.80 -7.47 -17.80
CA TYR A 34 -2.59 -6.68 -17.58
C TYR A 34 -1.45 -7.08 -18.52
N GLU A 35 -1.32 -8.37 -18.82
CA GLU A 35 -0.21 -8.84 -19.66
C GLU A 35 -0.54 -8.80 -21.14
N ASN A 36 -1.73 -9.26 -21.54
CA ASN A 36 -2.05 -9.39 -22.96
C ASN A 36 -2.66 -8.14 -23.56
N VAL A 37 -3.35 -7.32 -22.75
CA VAL A 37 -3.95 -6.08 -23.25
C VAL A 37 -3.05 -4.90 -22.99
N LEU A 38 -2.56 -4.74 -21.75
CA LEU A 38 -1.72 -3.61 -21.39
C LEU A 38 -0.23 -3.83 -21.67
N GLY A 39 0.18 -5.07 -21.96
CA GLY A 39 1.56 -5.37 -22.27
C GLY A 39 2.51 -5.33 -21.10
N LEU A 40 1.98 -5.37 -19.87
CA LEU A 40 2.81 -5.42 -18.68
C LEU A 40 3.25 -6.86 -18.42
N LYS A 41 4.26 -7.02 -17.59
CA LYS A 41 4.76 -8.35 -17.28
C LYS A 41 4.74 -8.59 -15.77
N CYS A 42 4.10 -9.68 -15.37
CA CYS A 42 4.17 -10.13 -13.97
C CYS A 42 5.57 -10.73 -13.75
N TYR A 43 6.30 -10.16 -12.79
CA TYR A 43 7.66 -10.62 -12.55
C TYR A 43 7.78 -11.48 -11.30
N ASN A 44 6.76 -11.52 -10.47
CA ASN A 44 6.78 -12.33 -9.26
C ASN A 44 5.37 -12.49 -8.69
N ILE A 45 5.16 -13.57 -7.98
CA ILE A 45 3.94 -13.82 -7.21
C ILE A 45 4.38 -14.29 -5.83
N GLU A 46 3.85 -13.68 -4.78
CA GLU A 46 4.25 -13.93 -3.41
C GLU A 46 3.02 -14.10 -2.53
N THR A 47 3.07 -15.04 -1.58
CA THR A 47 2.02 -15.17 -0.58
C THR A 47 2.47 -14.45 0.69
N VAL A 48 1.66 -13.51 1.15
CA VAL A 48 1.91 -12.79 2.40
C VAL A 48 0.98 -13.38 3.45
N GLU A 49 1.50 -14.34 4.21
CA GLU A 49 0.71 -15.14 5.15
C GLU A 49 -0.01 -14.30 6.20
N ASP A 50 0.70 -13.32 6.77
CA ASP A 50 0.12 -12.47 7.82
C ASP A 50 -1.09 -11.69 7.34
N GLN A 51 -1.10 -11.32 6.07
CA GLN A 51 -2.19 -10.53 5.50
C GLN A 51 -3.21 -11.40 4.77
N LYS A 52 -2.95 -12.69 4.68
CA LYS A 52 -3.84 -13.67 4.03
C LYS A 52 -4.14 -13.25 2.58
N VAL A 53 -3.08 -12.87 1.87
CA VAL A 53 -3.17 -12.49 0.46
C VAL A 53 -2.06 -13.14 -0.34
N ARG A 54 -2.36 -13.35 -1.61
CA ARG A 54 -1.40 -13.74 -2.62
C ARG A 54 -1.27 -12.54 -3.54
N THR A 55 -0.04 -12.10 -3.82
CA THR A 55 0.20 -10.84 -4.53
C THR A 55 0.99 -11.09 -5.80
N ALA A 56 0.49 -10.56 -6.91
CA ALA A 56 1.21 -10.57 -8.18
C ALA A 56 1.74 -9.17 -8.45
N PHE A 57 3.00 -9.09 -8.87
CA PHE A 57 3.70 -7.82 -9.06
C PHE A 57 3.95 -7.54 -10.54
N LEU A 58 3.50 -6.36 -10.99
CA LEU A 58 3.77 -5.88 -12.35
C LEU A 58 4.40 -4.50 -12.24
N LYS A 59 5.38 -4.20 -13.07
CA LYS A 59 6.12 -2.94 -12.99
C LYS A 59 5.69 -1.97 -14.08
N VAL A 60 5.46 -0.71 -13.68
CA VAL A 60 5.10 0.37 -14.59
C VAL A 60 6.02 1.55 -14.25
N GLY A 61 7.18 1.63 -14.90
CA GLY A 61 8.17 2.64 -14.54
C GLY A 61 8.67 2.40 -13.12
N GLU A 62 8.60 3.42 -12.27
CA GLU A 62 8.98 3.29 -10.87
C GLU A 62 7.86 2.74 -9.99
N THR A 63 6.63 2.65 -10.52
CA THR A 63 5.45 2.24 -9.76
C THR A 63 5.16 0.77 -10.05
N LYS A 64 4.71 0.04 -9.03
CA LYS A 64 4.25 -1.33 -9.20
C LYS A 64 2.73 -1.39 -9.15
N ILE A 65 2.16 -2.30 -9.90
CA ILE A 65 0.78 -2.74 -9.69
C ILE A 65 0.87 -4.01 -8.87
N GLU A 66 0.16 -4.07 -7.75
CA GLU A 66 0.08 -5.27 -6.92
C GLU A 66 -1.33 -5.80 -6.96
N LEU A 67 -1.51 -6.95 -7.59
CA LEU A 67 -2.82 -7.61 -7.63
C LEU A 67 -2.94 -8.46 -6.38
N LEU A 68 -3.97 -8.18 -5.58
CA LEU A 68 -4.16 -8.78 -4.27
C LEU A 68 -5.32 -9.77 -4.32
N GLU A 69 -5.00 -11.06 -4.19
CA GLU A 69 -5.99 -12.12 -4.18
C GLU A 69 -6.11 -12.66 -2.76
N PRO A 70 -7.31 -12.73 -2.18
CA PRO A 70 -7.45 -13.26 -0.81
C PRO A 70 -7.19 -14.76 -0.78
N THR A 71 -6.50 -15.24 0.27
CA THR A 71 -6.25 -16.67 0.43
C THR A 71 -7.32 -17.36 1.28
N CYS A 72 -8.18 -16.58 1.95
CA CYS A 72 -9.26 -17.12 2.77
C CYS A 72 -10.33 -16.05 2.99
N PRO A 73 -11.56 -16.46 3.40
CA PRO A 73 -12.64 -15.49 3.62
C PRO A 73 -12.38 -14.47 4.71
N GLU A 74 -11.49 -14.75 5.66
CA GLU A 74 -11.15 -13.84 6.76
C GLU A 74 -10.19 -12.74 6.35
N SER A 75 -9.63 -12.81 5.15
CA SER A 75 -8.73 -11.78 4.62
C SER A 75 -9.44 -10.42 4.52
N THR A 76 -8.72 -9.33 4.83
CA THR A 76 -9.27 -7.99 4.66
C THR A 76 -9.59 -7.72 3.18
N ILE A 77 -8.81 -8.31 2.27
CA ILE A 77 -9.07 -8.19 0.84
C ILE A 77 -10.36 -8.91 0.45
N ALA A 78 -10.64 -10.09 1.04
CA ALA A 78 -11.89 -10.79 0.79
C ALA A 78 -13.07 -9.93 1.22
N LYS A 79 -12.98 -9.31 2.40
CA LYS A 79 -14.03 -8.44 2.91
C LYS A 79 -14.20 -7.20 2.05
N PHE A 80 -13.10 -6.64 1.56
CA PHE A 80 -13.16 -5.49 0.65
C PHE A 80 -13.92 -5.85 -0.62
N ILE A 81 -13.60 -6.98 -1.24
CA ILE A 81 -14.27 -7.42 -2.45
C ILE A 81 -15.75 -7.68 -2.21
N GLU A 82 -16.08 -8.29 -1.07
CA GLU A 82 -17.47 -8.55 -0.70
C GLU A 82 -18.28 -7.27 -0.57
N ASN A 83 -17.68 -6.24 0.03
CA ASN A 83 -18.38 -4.99 0.31
C ASN A 83 -18.35 -3.99 -0.85
N LYS A 84 -17.28 -3.96 -1.62
CA LYS A 84 -17.07 -2.94 -2.65
C LYS A 84 -16.79 -3.49 -4.04
N GLY A 85 -16.61 -4.81 -4.16
CA GLY A 85 -16.20 -5.42 -5.42
C GLY A 85 -14.70 -5.31 -5.63
N ALA A 86 -14.22 -5.91 -6.73
CA ALA A 86 -12.82 -5.82 -7.12
C ALA A 86 -12.49 -4.39 -7.53
N GLY A 87 -11.26 -3.97 -7.30
CA GLY A 87 -10.84 -2.62 -7.66
C GLY A 87 -9.68 -2.14 -6.80
N VAL A 88 -9.34 -0.86 -6.95
CA VAL A 88 -8.23 -0.26 -6.19
C VAL A 88 -8.52 -0.32 -4.69
N HIS A 89 -7.61 -0.92 -3.95
CA HIS A 89 -7.74 -1.08 -2.50
C HIS A 89 -6.95 0.00 -1.76
N HIS A 90 -5.73 0.28 -2.21
CA HIS A 90 -4.89 1.29 -1.54
C HIS A 90 -3.85 1.86 -2.49
N VAL A 91 -3.30 3.00 -2.07
CA VAL A 91 -2.19 3.66 -2.76
C VAL A 91 -1.02 3.71 -1.78
N ALA A 92 0.15 3.28 -2.21
CA ALA A 92 1.36 3.33 -1.40
C ALA A 92 2.32 4.39 -1.92
N PHE A 93 2.82 5.21 -1.03
CA PHE A 93 3.80 6.25 -1.36
C PHE A 93 5.16 5.89 -0.80
N ALA A 94 6.19 6.00 -1.64
CA ALA A 94 7.56 5.79 -1.19
C ALA A 94 8.04 7.02 -0.45
N VAL A 95 8.45 6.84 0.82
CA VAL A 95 8.91 7.95 1.65
C VAL A 95 10.44 7.94 1.73
N GLU A 96 11.06 9.12 1.53
CA GLU A 96 12.51 9.21 1.46
C GLU A 96 13.20 9.07 2.80
N ASP A 97 12.59 9.60 3.87
CA ASP A 97 13.22 9.64 5.19
C ASP A 97 12.83 8.46 6.08
N GLY A 98 12.23 7.46 5.51
CA GLY A 98 11.84 6.25 6.23
C GLY A 98 10.43 6.30 6.80
N VAL A 99 9.83 5.12 6.98
CA VAL A 99 8.45 5.01 7.43
C VAL A 99 8.29 5.51 8.87
N ALA A 100 9.24 5.21 9.75
CA ALA A 100 9.14 5.64 11.16
C ALA A 100 9.06 7.17 11.27
N ASN A 101 9.89 7.89 10.50
CA ASN A 101 9.87 9.34 10.51
C ASN A 101 8.59 9.89 9.92
N ALA A 102 8.10 9.26 8.84
CA ALA A 102 6.86 9.69 8.21
C ALA A 102 5.67 9.50 9.15
N LEU A 103 5.64 8.41 9.92
CA LEU A 103 4.59 8.18 10.90
C LEU A 103 4.61 9.24 12.01
N ALA A 104 5.82 9.61 12.47
CA ALA A 104 5.94 10.65 13.50
C ALA A 104 5.42 11.98 12.98
N GLU A 105 5.73 12.32 11.74
CA GLU A 105 5.21 13.56 11.13
C GLU A 105 3.70 13.53 10.98
N ALA A 106 3.15 12.40 10.51
CA ALA A 106 1.71 12.26 10.37
C ALA A 106 1.00 12.40 11.70
N GLU A 107 1.53 11.75 12.74
CA GLU A 107 0.97 11.82 14.07
C GLU A 107 1.02 13.25 14.62
N SER A 108 2.09 13.97 14.37
CA SER A 108 2.23 15.36 14.82
C SER A 108 1.19 16.27 14.17
N LYS A 109 0.64 15.86 13.04
CA LYS A 109 -0.39 16.60 12.32
C LYS A 109 -1.79 16.02 12.54
N GLU A 110 -1.92 15.20 13.58
CA GLU A 110 -3.20 14.61 14.00
C GLU A 110 -3.82 13.67 12.99
N ILE A 111 -2.99 13.05 12.16
CA ILE A 111 -3.43 11.99 11.25
C ILE A 111 -3.53 10.70 12.05
N ARG A 112 -4.68 10.03 11.93
CA ARG A 112 -4.90 8.76 12.61
C ARG A 112 -4.12 7.66 11.92
N LEU A 113 -3.36 6.90 12.71
CA LEU A 113 -2.53 5.81 12.20
C LEU A 113 -3.24 4.47 12.39
N ILE A 114 -3.17 3.60 11.39
CA ILE A 114 -3.55 2.20 11.57
C ILE A 114 -2.37 1.49 12.21
N ASP A 115 -1.18 1.67 11.64
CA ASP A 115 0.06 1.13 12.20
C ASP A 115 0.82 2.24 12.89
N LYS A 116 1.12 2.04 14.18
CA LYS A 116 1.86 3.05 14.96
C LYS A 116 3.36 2.90 14.81
N ALA A 117 3.81 1.80 14.24
CA ALA A 117 5.21 1.51 13.97
C ALA A 117 5.33 0.76 12.65
N PRO A 118 6.48 0.85 11.97
CA PRO A 118 6.67 0.11 10.72
C PRO A 118 6.56 -1.40 10.91
N ARG A 119 6.01 -2.06 9.91
CA ARG A 119 6.00 -3.53 9.86
C ARG A 119 6.40 -3.98 8.47
N LYS A 120 6.70 -5.27 8.33
CA LYS A 120 7.10 -5.81 7.04
C LYS A 120 5.89 -6.07 6.17
N GLY A 121 5.93 -5.57 4.94
CA GLY A 121 4.93 -5.85 3.92
C GLY A 121 5.50 -6.75 2.85
N ALA A 122 4.88 -6.70 1.67
CA ALA A 122 5.32 -7.47 0.52
C ALA A 122 6.76 -7.11 0.16
N GLU A 123 7.48 -8.08 -0.36
CA GLU A 123 8.90 -7.95 -0.73
C GLU A 123 9.81 -7.55 0.43
N GLY A 124 9.34 -7.72 1.66
CA GLY A 124 10.15 -7.43 2.85
C GLY A 124 10.35 -5.95 3.15
N LEU A 125 9.62 -5.06 2.48
CA LEU A 125 9.74 -3.63 2.68
C LEU A 125 9.05 -3.20 3.97
N ASN A 126 9.61 -2.20 4.65
CA ASN A 126 8.95 -1.61 5.80
C ASN A 126 7.78 -0.75 5.34
N ILE A 127 6.61 -0.97 5.92
CA ILE A 127 5.40 -0.26 5.55
C ILE A 127 4.61 0.15 6.79
N ALA A 128 3.64 1.06 6.59
CA ALA A 128 2.65 1.38 7.60
C ALA A 128 1.45 2.02 6.90
N PHE A 129 0.25 1.78 7.45
CA PHE A 129 -0.97 2.35 6.90
C PHE A 129 -1.49 3.49 7.74
N LEU A 130 -2.01 4.52 7.06
CA LEU A 130 -2.74 5.63 7.65
C LEU A 130 -4.23 5.34 7.54
N HIS A 131 -5.00 5.79 8.55
CA HIS A 131 -6.43 5.48 8.58
C HIS A 131 -7.21 6.30 7.54
N PRO A 132 -8.09 5.66 6.77
CA PRO A 132 -8.83 6.37 5.70
C PRO A 132 -9.63 7.58 6.19
N LYS A 133 -10.06 7.60 7.46
CA LYS A 133 -10.78 8.75 8.00
C LYS A 133 -9.94 10.02 8.01
N SER A 134 -8.62 9.88 8.06
CA SER A 134 -7.71 11.03 8.04
C SER A 134 -7.15 11.30 6.65
N THR A 135 -7.41 10.41 5.68
CA THR A 135 -6.82 10.51 4.35
C THR A 135 -7.89 10.62 3.26
N LEU A 136 -9.00 11.26 3.61
CA LEU A 136 -10.08 11.57 2.67
C LEU A 136 -10.71 10.32 2.04
N GLY A 137 -10.73 9.22 2.79
CA GLY A 137 -11.37 7.98 2.36
C GLY A 137 -10.48 7.05 1.55
N VAL A 138 -9.26 7.46 1.25
CA VAL A 138 -8.33 6.61 0.47
C VAL A 138 -7.37 5.93 1.44
N LEU A 139 -7.42 4.60 1.49
CA LEU A 139 -6.45 3.86 2.32
C LEU A 139 -5.05 4.13 1.79
N THR A 140 -4.22 4.72 2.63
CA THR A 140 -2.90 5.21 2.25
C THR A 140 -1.81 4.43 2.97
N GLU A 141 -0.87 3.90 2.22
CA GLU A 141 0.27 3.18 2.75
C GLU A 141 1.53 4.02 2.58
N LEU A 142 2.39 4.01 3.59
CA LEU A 142 3.72 4.58 3.51
C LEU A 142 4.69 3.42 3.38
N CYS A 143 5.65 3.53 2.48
CA CYS A 143 6.53 2.43 2.14
C CYS A 143 7.97 2.91 2.00
N GLU A 144 8.91 2.15 2.56
CA GLU A 144 10.32 2.40 2.31
C GLU A 144 10.69 1.73 0.99
N HIS A 145 11.61 2.36 0.31
CA HIS A 145 12.03 1.86 -0.99
C HIS A 145 13.42 1.23 -0.92
#